data_ed0d38d5677d42715b4fb0eb840be971
#
_entry.id   ed0d38d5677d42715b4fb0eb840be971
#
_cell.length_a   1.000
_cell.length_b   1.000
_cell.length_c   1.000
_cell.angle_alpha   90.00
_cell.angle_beta   90.00
_cell.angle_gamma   90.00
#
_symmetry.space_group_name_H-M   'P 1'
#
loop_
_entity.id
_entity.type
_entity.pdbx_description
1 polymer ?
#
loop_
_entity_poly.entity_id
_entity_poly.type
_entity_poly.pdbx_seq_one_letter_code
_entity_poly.pdbx_strand_id
1 'polypeptide(L)'
;MALLLAMMSFAASAQEFSIEGSWANEPAKLGKNKTLDTSVMECIYNYRIIDHSIGDMREYYAILEIGDTVSKFESYGSYRLDSVLVGKQQMTNGEFFKTYNMYRPDFKEFLLENANTKRLSYYGKVSIDSYTYQEDIPQIDWVLSDSTKMICGYLCHQATATFRGRNWVAWYCDIPKSVGPWKLNGLPGLILAAQTEDKEHTFTAVSVRKSSSPITIPDKEYFKTTRERFNKALADSKANPAKSWKNSPLAPKDMNGKPMPMPKRKLFYSPLEKE
;
A
#
# COMPACT_ATOMS: atom_id res chain seq x y z
N MET A 1 -17.14 53.75 2.94
CA MET A 1 -17.82 52.50 3.33
C MET A 1 -16.82 51.36 3.05
N ALA A 2 -16.04 50.98 4.04
CA ALA A 2 -14.96 49.96 3.92
C ALA A 2 -15.52 48.65 4.47
N LEU A 3 -15.53 47.59 3.62
CA LEU A 3 -15.95 46.23 3.98
C LEU A 3 -14.76 45.55 4.62
N LEU A 4 -14.80 45.30 5.94
CA LEU A 4 -13.86 44.44 6.63
C LEU A 4 -14.19 42.97 6.33
N LEU A 5 -13.34 42.29 5.57
CA LEU A 5 -13.35 40.84 5.42
C LEU A 5 -12.69 40.22 6.66
N ALA A 6 -13.47 39.62 7.54
CA ALA A 6 -12.97 38.83 8.64
C ALA A 6 -12.50 37.45 8.10
N MET A 7 -11.21 37.24 7.98
CA MET A 7 -10.62 35.91 7.79
C MET A 7 -10.73 35.14 9.10
N MET A 8 -11.67 34.20 9.18
CA MET A 8 -11.65 33.17 10.22
C MET A 8 -10.59 32.13 9.83
N SER A 9 -9.44 32.21 10.50
CA SER A 9 -8.43 31.15 10.50
C SER A 9 -8.96 29.99 11.35
N PHE A 10 -9.42 28.92 10.70
CA PHE A 10 -9.59 27.62 11.38
C PHE A 10 -8.22 27.09 11.73
N ALA A 11 -7.77 27.28 12.98
CA ALA A 11 -6.68 26.52 13.55
C ALA A 11 -7.19 25.10 13.79
N ALA A 12 -6.85 24.17 12.88
CA ALA A 12 -6.95 22.75 13.16
C ALA A 12 -6.00 22.43 14.30
N SER A 13 -6.51 22.29 15.53
CA SER A 13 -5.76 21.78 16.67
C SER A 13 -5.42 20.33 16.35
N ALA A 14 -4.19 20.06 15.94
CA ALA A 14 -3.63 18.72 15.96
C ALA A 14 -3.65 18.25 17.41
N GLN A 15 -4.55 17.35 17.75
CA GLN A 15 -4.56 16.68 19.04
C GLN A 15 -3.23 15.90 19.14
N GLU A 16 -2.30 16.41 19.93
CA GLU A 16 -1.08 15.71 20.28
C GLU A 16 -1.48 14.51 21.15
N PHE A 17 -1.45 13.32 20.59
CA PHE A 17 -1.72 12.08 21.30
C PHE A 17 -0.48 11.77 22.14
N SER A 18 -0.47 12.19 23.42
CA SER A 18 0.56 11.80 24.37
C SER A 18 0.17 10.45 24.98
N ILE A 19 1.03 9.44 24.81
CA ILE A 19 0.93 8.21 25.58
C ILE A 19 1.74 8.42 26.85
N GLU A 20 1.05 8.59 27.96
CA GLU A 20 1.63 8.69 29.30
C GLU A 20 1.56 7.35 30.00
N GLY A 21 2.63 6.99 30.70
CA GLY A 21 2.71 5.77 31.50
C GLY A 21 4.06 5.06 31.40
N SER A 22 4.30 4.10 32.30
CA SER A 22 5.57 3.33 32.33
C SER A 22 5.89 2.64 31.01
N TRP A 23 4.87 2.13 30.31
CA TRP A 23 5.01 1.47 29.01
C TRP A 23 5.67 2.38 27.93
N ALA A 24 5.36 3.67 27.93
CA ALA A 24 5.91 4.61 26.95
C ALA A 24 7.44 4.71 27.02
N ASN A 25 7.99 4.53 28.22
CA ASN A 25 9.44 4.63 28.47
C ASN A 25 10.17 3.29 28.32
N GLU A 26 9.46 2.18 28.16
CA GLU A 26 10.07 0.88 27.93
C GLU A 26 10.68 0.79 26.52
N PRO A 27 11.76 -0.02 26.33
CA PRO A 27 12.36 -0.22 25.03
C PRO A 27 11.37 -0.84 24.02
N ALA A 28 11.26 -0.22 22.85
CA ALA A 28 10.46 -0.76 21.76
C ALA A 28 11.12 -1.98 21.12
N LYS A 29 10.34 -3.01 20.83
CA LYS A 29 10.80 -4.16 20.06
C LYS A 29 10.77 -3.81 18.56
N LEU A 30 11.90 -3.32 18.04
CA LEU A 30 12.03 -3.01 16.60
C LEU A 30 12.12 -4.30 15.80
N GLY A 31 11.38 -4.33 14.68
CA GLY A 31 11.51 -5.41 13.69
C GLY A 31 12.85 -5.33 12.97
N LYS A 32 13.32 -6.47 12.47
CA LYS A 32 14.48 -6.52 11.57
C LYS A 32 13.98 -6.54 10.13
N ASN A 33 14.77 -5.94 9.24
CA ASN A 33 14.55 -5.99 7.81
C ASN A 33 15.69 -6.75 7.13
N LYS A 34 15.34 -7.48 6.08
CA LYS A 34 16.30 -8.14 5.19
C LYS A 34 16.41 -7.33 3.91
N THR A 35 17.61 -6.94 3.52
CA THR A 35 17.89 -6.27 2.24
C THR A 35 17.91 -7.32 1.11
N LEU A 36 17.23 -7.03 0.02
CA LEU A 36 17.11 -7.89 -1.17
C LEU A 36 17.88 -7.32 -2.36
N ASP A 37 17.88 -6.01 -2.52
CA ASP A 37 18.48 -5.30 -3.64
C ASP A 37 18.73 -3.83 -3.26
N THR A 38 19.28 -3.05 -4.17
CA THR A 38 19.39 -1.59 -4.05
C THR A 38 18.55 -0.95 -5.15
N SER A 39 17.71 -0.02 -4.77
CA SER A 39 16.88 0.75 -5.71
C SER A 39 17.77 1.65 -6.59
N VAL A 40 17.57 1.61 -7.90
CA VAL A 40 18.18 2.56 -8.86
C VAL A 40 17.22 3.68 -9.21
N MET A 41 15.94 3.45 -9.01
CA MET A 41 14.85 4.39 -9.30
C MET A 41 13.67 4.17 -8.37
N GLU A 42 12.94 5.24 -8.08
CA GLU A 42 11.69 5.22 -7.33
C GLU A 42 10.61 5.98 -8.09
N CYS A 43 9.39 5.43 -8.10
CA CYS A 43 8.20 6.10 -8.58
C CYS A 43 7.16 6.18 -7.45
N ILE A 44 6.72 7.39 -7.10
CA ILE A 44 5.68 7.61 -6.09
C ILE A 44 4.37 7.88 -6.83
N TYR A 45 3.33 7.15 -6.41
CA TYR A 45 1.98 7.27 -6.98
C TYR A 45 1.01 7.84 -5.95
N ASN A 46 0.15 8.74 -6.40
CA ASN A 46 -1.14 8.93 -5.77
C ASN A 46 -2.03 7.75 -6.16
N TYR A 47 -2.55 7.04 -5.17
CA TYR A 47 -3.43 5.89 -5.34
C TYR A 47 -4.79 6.16 -4.75
N ARG A 48 -5.79 6.31 -5.62
CA ARG A 48 -7.19 6.54 -5.24
C ARG A 48 -8.01 5.27 -5.43
N ILE A 49 -8.83 4.97 -4.41
CA ILE A 49 -9.74 3.82 -4.39
C ILE A 49 -11.15 4.32 -4.08
N ILE A 50 -12.13 3.83 -4.81
CA ILE A 50 -13.55 4.10 -4.56
C ILE A 50 -14.23 2.77 -4.23
N ASP A 51 -14.95 2.73 -3.13
CA ASP A 51 -15.90 1.64 -2.83
C ASP A 51 -17.32 2.14 -3.10
N HIS A 52 -17.83 1.87 -4.29
CA HIS A 52 -19.16 2.27 -4.71
C HIS A 52 -20.27 1.65 -3.84
N SER A 53 -19.99 0.54 -3.16
CA SER A 53 -20.97 -0.16 -2.33
C SER A 53 -21.33 0.56 -1.04
N ILE A 54 -20.47 1.47 -0.58
CA ILE A 54 -20.66 2.30 0.61
C ILE A 54 -20.50 3.79 0.31
N GLY A 55 -20.20 4.16 -0.95
CA GLY A 55 -20.00 5.54 -1.37
C GLY A 55 -18.78 6.21 -0.73
N ASP A 56 -17.75 5.44 -0.36
CA ASP A 56 -16.53 5.94 0.28
C ASP A 56 -15.35 5.95 -0.71
N MET A 57 -14.50 6.96 -0.57
CA MET A 57 -13.28 7.13 -1.37
C MET A 57 -12.08 7.27 -0.44
N ARG A 58 -10.98 6.66 -0.82
CA ARG A 58 -9.71 6.80 -0.12
C ARG A 58 -8.59 7.17 -1.08
N GLU A 59 -7.71 7.99 -0.59
CA GLU A 59 -6.53 8.44 -1.32
C GLU A 59 -5.30 8.13 -0.50
N TYR A 60 -4.32 7.49 -1.15
CA TYR A 60 -3.11 7.00 -0.53
C TYR A 60 -1.90 7.40 -1.37
N TYR A 61 -0.72 7.35 -0.76
CA TYR A 61 0.52 7.36 -1.51
C TYR A 61 1.15 5.98 -1.48
N ALA A 62 1.53 5.49 -2.66
CA ALA A 62 2.26 4.25 -2.86
C ALA A 62 3.63 4.54 -3.48
N ILE A 63 4.58 3.65 -3.28
CA ILE A 63 5.90 3.72 -3.91
C ILE A 63 6.22 2.43 -4.63
N LEU A 64 6.83 2.56 -5.80
CA LEU A 64 7.49 1.50 -6.54
C LEU A 64 9.00 1.77 -6.48
N GLU A 65 9.71 0.94 -5.74
CA GLU A 65 11.16 0.88 -5.70
C GLU A 65 11.63 -0.07 -6.80
N ILE A 66 12.54 0.37 -7.67
CA ILE A 66 13.01 -0.40 -8.83
C ILE A 66 14.50 -0.61 -8.68
N GLY A 67 14.92 -1.85 -8.42
CA GLY A 67 16.30 -2.28 -8.42
C GLY A 67 16.71 -2.89 -9.76
N ASP A 68 17.87 -3.52 -9.78
CA ASP A 68 18.36 -4.24 -10.96
C ASP A 68 17.70 -5.62 -11.10
N THR A 69 17.40 -6.26 -9.98
CA THR A 69 16.83 -7.61 -9.92
C THR A 69 15.42 -7.61 -9.33
N VAL A 70 15.18 -6.78 -8.33
CA VAL A 70 13.92 -6.77 -7.58
C VAL A 70 13.25 -5.43 -7.71
N SER A 71 11.94 -5.43 -7.95
CA SER A 71 11.08 -4.27 -7.76
C SER A 71 10.13 -4.52 -6.61
N LYS A 72 9.85 -3.49 -5.79
CA LYS A 72 8.94 -3.56 -4.66
C LYS A 72 7.89 -2.47 -4.75
N PHE A 73 6.63 -2.85 -4.59
CA PHE A 73 5.51 -1.90 -4.49
C PHE A 73 4.89 -1.98 -3.10
N GLU A 74 4.77 -0.83 -2.43
CA GLU A 74 4.20 -0.74 -1.07
C GLU A 74 3.58 0.63 -0.77
N SER A 75 2.96 0.77 0.43
CA SER A 75 2.56 2.08 0.96
C SER A 75 3.77 2.99 1.16
N TYR A 76 3.68 4.23 0.69
CA TYR A 76 4.74 5.22 0.90
C TYR A 76 4.98 5.51 2.39
N GLY A 77 3.93 5.39 3.21
CA GLY A 77 4.05 5.47 4.67
C GLY A 77 4.92 4.34 5.25
N SER A 78 4.79 3.09 4.75
CA SER A 78 5.67 1.98 5.15
C SER A 78 7.13 2.26 4.81
N TYR A 79 7.39 2.65 3.56
CA TYR A 79 8.72 3.03 3.09
C TYR A 79 9.36 4.12 3.96
N ARG A 80 8.61 5.19 4.26
CA ARG A 80 9.07 6.30 5.10
C ARG A 80 9.36 5.85 6.54
N LEU A 81 8.48 5.02 7.10
CA LEU A 81 8.67 4.47 8.44
C LEU A 81 9.95 3.62 8.50
N ASP A 82 10.13 2.70 7.56
CA ASP A 82 11.32 1.86 7.48
C ASP A 82 12.59 2.71 7.30
N SER A 83 12.57 3.71 6.44
CA SER A 83 13.72 4.63 6.23
C SER A 83 14.14 5.36 7.51
N VAL A 84 13.19 5.74 8.36
CA VAL A 84 13.48 6.42 9.64
C VAL A 84 13.95 5.43 10.70
N LEU A 85 13.53 4.17 10.63
CA LEU A 85 13.93 3.12 11.59
C LEU A 85 15.26 2.47 11.25
N VAL A 86 15.72 2.57 9.99
CA VAL A 86 17.03 2.05 9.57
C VAL A 86 18.15 2.65 10.44
N GLY A 87 18.98 1.79 11.00
CA GLY A 87 20.11 2.18 11.84
C GLY A 87 19.76 2.59 13.28
N LYS A 88 18.49 2.67 13.65
CA LYS A 88 18.10 2.89 15.04
C LYS A 88 18.27 1.60 15.84
N GLN A 89 19.20 1.63 16.80
CA GLN A 89 19.46 0.46 17.68
C GLN A 89 18.48 0.42 18.86
N GLN A 90 18.06 1.59 19.35
CA GLN A 90 17.19 1.71 20.50
C GLN A 90 16.21 2.87 20.29
N MET A 91 14.99 2.68 20.69
CA MET A 91 13.98 3.72 20.90
C MET A 91 12.94 3.19 21.92
N THR A 92 12.24 4.11 22.55
CA THR A 92 11.15 3.75 23.47
C THR A 92 9.86 3.43 22.72
N ASN A 93 8.93 2.77 23.39
CA ASN A 93 7.60 2.51 22.83
C ASN A 93 6.87 3.81 22.46
N GLY A 94 7.02 4.87 23.26
CA GLY A 94 6.43 6.18 23.00
C GLY A 94 7.01 6.84 21.72
N GLU A 95 8.33 6.81 21.56
CA GLU A 95 9.01 7.32 20.35
C GLU A 95 8.62 6.51 19.12
N PHE A 96 8.57 5.17 19.24
CA PHE A 96 8.13 4.31 18.13
C PHE A 96 6.69 4.63 17.73
N PHE A 97 5.79 4.75 18.70
CA PHE A 97 4.39 5.05 18.43
C PHE A 97 4.20 6.43 17.79
N LYS A 98 4.92 7.45 18.24
CA LYS A 98 4.93 8.78 17.63
C LYS A 98 5.43 8.71 16.17
N THR A 99 6.53 7.99 15.94
CA THR A 99 7.10 7.80 14.59
C THR A 99 6.13 7.03 13.70
N TYR A 100 5.53 5.94 14.21
CA TYR A 100 4.53 5.14 13.48
C TYR A 100 3.31 5.99 13.09
N ASN A 101 2.80 6.83 13.98
CA ASN A 101 1.66 7.69 13.68
C ASN A 101 1.99 8.78 12.66
N MET A 102 3.23 9.31 12.68
CA MET A 102 3.71 10.30 11.72
C MET A 102 3.81 9.73 10.30
N TYR A 103 4.25 8.48 10.17
CA TYR A 103 4.44 7.79 8.88
C TYR A 103 3.48 6.62 8.71
N ARG A 104 2.30 6.70 9.29
CA ARG A 104 1.34 5.61 9.32
C ARG A 104 1.13 5.01 7.94
N PRO A 105 1.38 3.69 7.76
CA PRO A 105 1.08 3.01 6.52
C PRO A 105 -0.41 3.04 6.19
N ASP A 106 -0.76 3.49 4.99
CA ASP A 106 -2.14 3.55 4.53
C ASP A 106 -2.70 2.15 4.26
N PHE A 107 -1.85 1.29 3.73
CA PHE A 107 -2.09 -0.15 3.54
C PHE A 107 -0.85 -0.94 3.95
N LYS A 108 -1.02 -2.22 4.26
CA LYS A 108 0.04 -3.07 4.81
C LYS A 108 0.52 -4.15 3.85
N GLU A 109 -0.13 -4.24 2.72
CA GLU A 109 0.23 -5.13 1.64
C GLU A 109 1.43 -4.58 0.90
N PHE A 110 2.33 -5.48 0.51
CA PHE A 110 3.40 -5.17 -0.43
C PHE A 110 3.66 -6.36 -1.34
N LEU A 111 4.27 -6.09 -2.47
CA LEU A 111 4.64 -7.13 -3.42
C LEU A 111 6.05 -6.89 -3.96
N LEU A 112 6.68 -7.99 -4.34
CA LEU A 112 7.98 -8.03 -4.95
C LEU A 112 7.89 -8.72 -6.31
N GLU A 113 8.49 -8.13 -7.32
CA GLU A 113 8.76 -8.79 -8.59
C GLU A 113 10.25 -9.07 -8.70
N ASN A 114 10.63 -10.31 -8.95
CA ASN A 114 12.02 -10.69 -9.19
C ASN A 114 12.21 -11.04 -10.66
N ALA A 115 12.96 -10.19 -11.38
CA ALA A 115 13.16 -10.30 -12.81
C ALA A 115 13.96 -11.56 -13.21
N ASN A 116 14.87 -12.03 -12.35
CA ASN A 116 15.70 -13.20 -12.64
C ASN A 116 14.90 -14.50 -12.52
N THR A 117 14.09 -14.63 -11.48
CA THR A 117 13.29 -15.84 -11.23
C THR A 117 11.94 -15.82 -11.92
N LYS A 118 11.53 -14.69 -12.49
CA LYS A 118 10.21 -14.45 -13.08
C LYS A 118 9.06 -14.70 -12.09
N ARG A 119 9.31 -14.43 -10.80
CA ARG A 119 8.35 -14.66 -9.73
C ARG A 119 7.88 -13.35 -9.12
N LEU A 120 6.58 -13.31 -8.83
CA LEU A 120 5.94 -12.29 -8.01
C LEU A 120 5.64 -12.90 -6.64
N SER A 121 6.06 -12.22 -5.58
CA SER A 121 5.74 -12.57 -4.20
C SER A 121 4.85 -11.49 -3.60
N TYR A 122 3.70 -11.87 -3.11
CA TYR A 122 2.74 -10.99 -2.45
C TYR A 122 2.75 -11.23 -0.94
N TYR A 123 2.70 -10.15 -0.18
CA TYR A 123 2.66 -10.17 1.28
C TYR A 123 1.48 -9.34 1.77
N GLY A 124 0.68 -9.90 2.66
CA GLY A 124 -0.49 -9.21 3.17
C GLY A 124 -0.91 -9.73 4.54
N LYS A 125 -1.96 -9.11 5.07
CA LYS A 125 -2.54 -9.50 6.37
C LYS A 125 -4.00 -9.82 6.25
N VAL A 126 -4.42 -10.88 6.96
CA VAL A 126 -5.83 -11.15 7.25
C VAL A 126 -5.98 -11.15 8.75
N SER A 127 -6.73 -10.19 9.30
CA SER A 127 -6.78 -9.94 10.75
C SER A 127 -5.39 -9.60 11.32
N ILE A 128 -4.87 -10.42 12.23
CA ILE A 128 -3.55 -10.24 12.85
C ILE A 128 -2.45 -11.04 12.16
N ASP A 129 -2.81 -12.05 11.37
CA ASP A 129 -1.87 -12.97 10.75
C ASP A 129 -1.28 -12.42 9.46
N SER A 130 0.01 -12.71 9.25
CA SER A 130 0.76 -12.30 8.05
C SER A 130 0.90 -13.48 7.10
N TYR A 131 0.51 -13.26 5.84
CA TYR A 131 0.50 -14.28 4.79
C TYR A 131 1.40 -13.88 3.63
N THR A 132 1.89 -14.89 2.92
CA THR A 132 2.57 -14.71 1.63
C THR A 132 2.12 -15.77 0.64
N TYR A 133 2.05 -15.38 -0.63
CA TYR A 133 1.95 -16.31 -1.74
C TYR A 133 2.88 -15.89 -2.88
N GLN A 134 3.18 -16.85 -3.74
CA GLN A 134 4.00 -16.62 -4.93
C GLN A 134 3.25 -17.09 -6.16
N GLU A 135 3.38 -16.33 -7.23
CA GLU A 135 2.89 -16.65 -8.57
C GLU A 135 3.96 -16.28 -9.61
N ASP A 136 3.81 -16.75 -10.83
CA ASP A 136 4.61 -16.25 -11.94
C ASP A 136 4.26 -14.80 -12.19
N ILE A 137 5.24 -13.97 -12.62
CA ILE A 137 4.94 -12.60 -13.06
C ILE A 137 3.88 -12.71 -14.15
N PRO A 138 2.71 -12.09 -13.97
CA PRO A 138 1.62 -12.25 -14.92
C PRO A 138 1.99 -11.65 -16.28
N GLN A 139 1.64 -12.36 -17.34
CA GLN A 139 1.66 -11.80 -18.69
C GLN A 139 0.34 -11.08 -18.92
N ILE A 140 0.42 -9.83 -19.35
CA ILE A 140 -0.74 -8.97 -19.61
C ILE A 140 -0.75 -8.64 -21.09
N ASP A 141 -1.83 -9.00 -21.77
CA ASP A 141 -1.99 -8.76 -23.22
C ASP A 141 -2.45 -7.31 -23.46
N TRP A 142 -1.47 -6.40 -23.51
CA TRP A 142 -1.71 -4.99 -23.74
C TRP A 142 -2.01 -4.67 -25.19
N VAL A 143 -3.05 -3.89 -25.42
CA VAL A 143 -3.37 -3.26 -26.70
C VAL A 143 -2.85 -1.82 -26.63
N LEU A 144 -1.85 -1.51 -27.47
CA LEU A 144 -1.25 -0.18 -27.53
C LEU A 144 -2.13 0.79 -28.34
N SER A 145 -2.09 2.08 -27.99
CA SER A 145 -2.83 3.17 -28.64
C SER A 145 -1.89 4.33 -28.98
N ASP A 146 -2.24 5.09 -30.00
CA ASP A 146 -1.51 6.29 -30.41
C ASP A 146 -1.76 7.50 -29.49
N SER A 147 -2.67 7.36 -28.51
CA SER A 147 -2.96 8.42 -27.54
C SER A 147 -1.76 8.71 -26.66
N THR A 148 -1.48 9.98 -26.46
CA THR A 148 -0.36 10.42 -25.61
C THR A 148 -0.80 11.46 -24.60
N LYS A 149 -0.09 11.55 -23.46
CA LYS A 149 -0.21 12.63 -22.49
C LYS A 149 1.07 12.80 -21.67
N MET A 150 1.23 13.98 -21.07
CA MET A 150 2.35 14.24 -20.16
C MET A 150 2.00 13.84 -18.72
N ILE A 151 2.90 13.08 -18.08
CA ILE A 151 2.81 12.72 -16.64
C ILE A 151 4.19 12.89 -16.02
N CYS A 152 4.32 13.65 -14.95
CA CYS A 152 5.60 13.94 -14.28
C CYS A 152 6.71 14.45 -15.24
N GLY A 153 6.35 15.16 -16.31
CA GLY A 153 7.30 15.66 -17.29
C GLY A 153 7.72 14.64 -18.35
N TYR A 154 7.18 13.43 -18.35
CA TYR A 154 7.42 12.39 -19.35
C TYR A 154 6.25 12.29 -20.33
N LEU A 155 6.57 12.16 -21.64
CA LEU A 155 5.56 11.77 -22.62
C LEU A 155 5.19 10.31 -22.40
N CYS A 156 3.91 10.04 -22.23
CA CYS A 156 3.39 8.70 -21.99
C CYS A 156 2.44 8.29 -23.10
N HIS A 157 2.50 7.01 -23.46
CA HIS A 157 1.64 6.34 -24.42
C HIS A 157 0.58 5.51 -23.70
N GLN A 158 -0.60 5.44 -24.30
CA GLN A 158 -1.71 4.69 -23.72
C GLN A 158 -1.67 3.22 -24.14
N ALA A 159 -2.07 2.36 -23.21
CA ALA A 159 -2.36 0.95 -23.48
C ALA A 159 -3.59 0.51 -22.68
N THR A 160 -4.30 -0.50 -23.18
CA THR A 160 -5.47 -1.10 -22.51
C THR A 160 -5.31 -2.61 -22.41
N ALA A 161 -5.85 -3.21 -21.36
CA ALA A 161 -5.88 -4.67 -21.20
C ALA A 161 -7.01 -5.09 -20.27
N THR A 162 -7.43 -6.35 -20.37
CA THR A 162 -8.22 -7.01 -19.34
C THR A 162 -7.29 -7.85 -18.47
N PHE A 163 -7.28 -7.57 -17.17
CA PHE A 163 -6.42 -8.29 -16.24
C PHE A 163 -7.08 -8.41 -14.86
N ARG A 164 -7.08 -9.63 -14.31
CA ARG A 164 -7.65 -9.94 -12.98
C ARG A 164 -9.11 -9.45 -12.82
N GLY A 165 -9.95 -9.75 -13.84
CA GLY A 165 -11.37 -9.41 -13.83
C GLY A 165 -11.67 -7.91 -13.95
N ARG A 166 -10.71 -7.10 -14.41
CA ARG A 166 -10.87 -5.66 -14.61
C ARG A 166 -10.33 -5.23 -15.96
N ASN A 167 -10.98 -4.25 -16.59
CA ASN A 167 -10.45 -3.53 -17.75
C ASN A 167 -9.57 -2.39 -17.26
N TRP A 168 -8.34 -2.34 -17.74
CA TRP A 168 -7.33 -1.36 -17.37
C TRP A 168 -7.01 -0.42 -18.52
N VAL A 169 -6.79 0.84 -18.18
CA VAL A 169 -6.17 1.85 -19.05
C VAL A 169 -4.88 2.27 -18.37
N ALA A 170 -3.74 2.01 -19.01
CA ALA A 170 -2.42 2.35 -18.50
C ALA A 170 -1.73 3.39 -19.40
N TRP A 171 -0.79 4.13 -18.81
CA TRP A 171 0.05 5.11 -19.48
C TRP A 171 1.50 4.85 -19.08
N TYR A 172 2.34 4.53 -20.06
CA TYR A 172 3.75 4.21 -19.88
C TYR A 172 4.64 5.18 -20.65
N CYS A 173 5.85 5.44 -20.14
CA CYS A 173 6.84 6.31 -20.76
C CYS A 173 8.07 5.51 -21.21
N ASP A 174 8.98 6.14 -21.98
CA ASP A 174 10.16 5.49 -22.57
C ASP A 174 11.30 5.15 -21.57
N ILE A 175 11.04 5.22 -20.26
CA ILE A 175 11.99 4.68 -19.29
C ILE A 175 12.01 3.15 -19.41
N PRO A 176 13.18 2.52 -19.73
CA PRO A 176 13.24 1.09 -20.08
C PRO A 176 13.13 0.17 -18.84
N LYS A 177 12.02 0.28 -18.12
CA LYS A 177 11.65 -0.52 -16.96
C LYS A 177 10.21 -0.99 -17.16
N SER A 178 10.04 -2.27 -17.53
CA SER A 178 8.73 -2.88 -17.84
C SER A 178 7.95 -3.24 -16.57
N VAL A 179 7.81 -2.29 -15.66
CA VAL A 179 7.14 -2.43 -14.36
C VAL A 179 6.18 -1.27 -14.12
N GLY A 180 5.29 -1.42 -13.14
CA GLY A 180 4.31 -0.40 -12.79
C GLY A 180 3.75 -0.57 -11.39
N PRO A 181 2.69 0.18 -11.04
CA PRO A 181 2.06 0.06 -9.75
C PRO A 181 1.36 -1.30 -9.62
N TRP A 182 1.37 -1.84 -8.40
CA TRP A 182 0.78 -3.13 -8.06
C TRP A 182 1.37 -4.26 -8.91
N LYS A 183 0.58 -5.05 -9.65
CA LYS A 183 1.01 -6.17 -10.51
C LYS A 183 1.04 -5.80 -12.01
N LEU A 184 0.90 -4.52 -12.33
CA LEU A 184 0.88 -4.07 -13.72
C LEU A 184 2.30 -4.01 -14.25
N ASN A 185 2.55 -4.76 -15.33
CA ASN A 185 3.86 -4.90 -15.96
C ASN A 185 3.70 -5.20 -17.46
N GLY A 186 4.80 -5.44 -18.17
CA GLY A 186 4.81 -5.97 -19.55
C GLY A 186 4.68 -4.91 -20.63
N LEU A 187 4.52 -3.62 -20.31
CA LEU A 187 4.60 -2.53 -21.29
C LEU A 187 6.07 -2.21 -21.64
N PRO A 188 6.35 -1.60 -22.79
CA PRO A 188 7.73 -1.30 -23.24
C PRO A 188 8.50 -0.33 -22.31
N GLY A 189 7.85 0.25 -21.32
CA GLY A 189 8.45 1.20 -20.39
C GLY A 189 7.71 1.29 -19.06
N LEU A 190 8.16 2.22 -18.20
CA LEU A 190 7.61 2.42 -16.87
C LEU A 190 6.17 2.94 -16.93
N ILE A 191 5.26 2.28 -16.23
CA ILE A 191 3.85 2.68 -16.14
C ILE A 191 3.72 3.81 -15.13
N LEU A 192 3.43 5.03 -15.61
CA LEU A 192 3.28 6.21 -14.76
C LEU A 192 1.83 6.48 -14.33
N ALA A 193 0.85 5.92 -15.04
CA ALA A 193 -0.53 5.93 -14.55
C ALA A 193 -1.26 4.68 -15.00
N ALA A 194 -2.21 4.26 -14.19
CA ALA A 194 -3.14 3.18 -14.52
C ALA A 194 -4.46 3.40 -13.81
N GLN A 195 -5.55 3.08 -14.48
CA GLN A 195 -6.87 3.12 -13.87
C GLN A 195 -7.73 1.98 -14.39
N THR A 196 -8.65 1.53 -13.56
CA THR A 196 -9.72 0.65 -14.01
C THR A 196 -10.78 1.45 -14.77
N GLU A 197 -11.47 0.82 -15.72
CA GLU A 197 -12.50 1.47 -16.53
C GLU A 197 -13.63 2.07 -15.67
N ASP A 198 -14.01 1.38 -14.60
CA ASP A 198 -14.97 1.83 -13.58
C ASP A 198 -14.42 2.91 -12.64
N LYS A 199 -13.14 3.26 -12.77
CA LYS A 199 -12.40 4.22 -11.92
C LYS A 199 -12.41 3.87 -10.42
N GLU A 200 -12.72 2.64 -10.06
CA GLU A 200 -12.60 2.17 -8.68
C GLU A 200 -11.15 2.26 -8.18
N HIS A 201 -10.19 2.02 -9.06
CA HIS A 201 -8.77 2.13 -8.76
C HIS A 201 -8.08 3.05 -9.76
N THR A 202 -7.34 4.02 -9.25
CA THR A 202 -6.56 4.96 -10.06
C THR A 202 -5.19 5.17 -9.43
N PHE A 203 -4.13 4.87 -10.18
CA PHE A 203 -2.75 5.18 -9.86
C PHE A 203 -2.27 6.32 -10.75
N THR A 204 -1.65 7.35 -10.20
CA THR A 204 -1.04 8.43 -10.97
C THR A 204 0.29 8.80 -10.36
N ALA A 205 1.37 8.67 -11.11
CA ALA A 205 2.70 9.06 -10.65
C ALA A 205 2.73 10.56 -10.33
N VAL A 206 3.29 10.88 -9.17
CA VAL A 206 3.51 12.25 -8.70
C VAL A 206 5.00 12.59 -8.62
N SER A 207 5.87 11.57 -8.62
CA SER A 207 7.32 11.73 -8.62
C SER A 207 8.01 10.51 -9.23
N VAL A 208 9.01 10.76 -10.07
CA VAL A 208 9.96 9.76 -10.57
C VAL A 208 11.35 10.29 -10.27
N ARG A 209 12.18 9.51 -9.57
CA ARG A 209 13.51 9.95 -9.16
C ARG A 209 14.53 8.81 -9.16
N LYS A 210 15.81 9.14 -9.33
CA LYS A 210 16.92 8.21 -9.06
C LYS A 210 16.97 7.92 -7.56
N SER A 211 17.40 6.72 -7.22
CA SER A 211 17.55 6.27 -5.84
C SER A 211 18.81 5.43 -5.66
N SER A 212 19.22 5.25 -4.42
CA SER A 212 20.22 4.29 -3.97
C SER A 212 19.80 3.67 -2.63
N SER A 213 18.51 3.71 -2.32
CA SER A 213 17.94 3.16 -1.09
C SER A 213 17.93 1.62 -1.14
N PRO A 214 18.14 0.94 -0.01
CA PRO A 214 18.02 -0.52 0.03
C PRO A 214 16.55 -0.93 -0.12
N ILE A 215 16.29 -1.90 -0.98
CA ILE A 215 14.98 -2.57 -1.08
C ILE A 215 14.94 -3.65 0.01
N THR A 216 14.06 -3.47 0.97
CA THR A 216 14.00 -4.34 2.15
C THR A 216 12.63 -4.96 2.35
N ILE A 217 12.59 -6.08 3.07
CA ILE A 217 11.37 -6.68 3.59
C ILE A 217 11.50 -6.98 5.09
N PRO A 218 10.40 -6.99 5.84
CA PRO A 218 10.42 -7.45 7.24
C PRO A 218 10.92 -8.88 7.35
N ASP A 219 11.95 -9.09 8.19
CA ASP A 219 12.51 -10.41 8.49
C ASP A 219 11.66 -11.10 9.58
N LYS A 220 10.58 -11.72 9.15
CA LYS A 220 9.63 -12.44 10.00
C LYS A 220 9.03 -13.62 9.25
N GLU A 221 8.36 -14.49 9.98
CA GLU A 221 7.60 -15.59 9.41
C GLU A 221 6.28 -15.13 8.80
N TYR A 222 5.92 -15.77 7.69
CA TYR A 222 4.67 -15.59 6.97
C TYR A 222 4.02 -16.95 6.73
N PHE A 223 2.72 -17.05 6.95
CA PHE A 223 1.96 -18.23 6.55
C PHE A 223 1.88 -18.31 5.03
N LYS A 224 2.38 -19.40 4.47
CA LYS A 224 2.31 -19.65 3.02
C LYS A 224 0.89 -20.03 2.62
N THR A 225 0.41 -19.43 1.53
CA THR A 225 -0.95 -19.67 1.01
C THR A 225 -0.96 -19.58 -0.52
N THR A 226 -2.12 -19.66 -1.14
CA THR A 226 -2.32 -19.33 -2.56
C THR A 226 -3.06 -17.99 -2.68
N ARG A 227 -2.99 -17.37 -3.85
CA ARG A 227 -3.70 -16.13 -4.17
C ARG A 227 -5.20 -16.24 -3.88
N GLU A 228 -5.82 -17.31 -4.38
CA GLU A 228 -7.27 -17.56 -4.25
C GLU A 228 -7.69 -17.69 -2.78
N ARG A 229 -6.92 -18.46 -2.00
CA ARG A 229 -7.18 -18.65 -0.56
C ARG A 229 -7.00 -17.35 0.20
N PHE A 230 -5.95 -16.57 -0.12
CA PHE A 230 -5.72 -15.27 0.51
C PHE A 230 -6.87 -14.30 0.21
N ASN A 231 -7.24 -14.14 -1.06
CA ASN A 231 -8.30 -13.23 -1.49
C ASN A 231 -9.64 -13.60 -0.85
N LYS A 232 -9.97 -14.90 -0.82
CA LYS A 232 -11.17 -15.39 -0.14
C LYS A 232 -11.16 -15.08 1.35
N ALA A 233 -10.07 -15.38 2.05
CA ALA A 233 -9.95 -15.11 3.49
C ALA A 233 -10.05 -13.61 3.81
N LEU A 234 -9.45 -12.76 2.96
CA LEU A 234 -9.55 -11.31 3.09
C LEU A 234 -10.99 -10.82 2.87
N ALA A 235 -11.66 -11.30 1.81
CA ALA A 235 -13.06 -10.96 1.53
C ALA A 235 -13.98 -11.38 2.68
N ASP A 236 -13.83 -12.61 3.19
CA ASP A 236 -14.61 -13.13 4.32
C ASP A 236 -14.37 -12.30 5.60
N SER A 237 -13.12 -11.89 5.86
CA SER A 237 -12.77 -11.03 7.00
C SER A 237 -13.39 -9.64 6.88
N LYS A 238 -13.46 -9.08 5.67
CA LYS A 238 -14.07 -7.77 5.42
C LYS A 238 -15.60 -7.80 5.46
N ALA A 239 -16.19 -8.89 4.98
CA ALA A 239 -17.64 -9.08 5.03
C ALA A 239 -18.16 -9.33 6.47
N ASN A 240 -17.37 -10.00 7.31
CA ASN A 240 -17.76 -10.38 8.67
C ASN A 240 -16.74 -9.90 9.74
N PRO A 241 -16.52 -8.59 9.89
CA PRO A 241 -15.51 -8.05 10.80
C PRO A 241 -15.79 -8.44 12.25
N ALA A 242 -17.07 -8.56 12.63
CA ALA A 242 -17.46 -8.97 13.98
C ALA A 242 -16.98 -10.38 14.34
N LYS A 243 -16.98 -11.33 13.38
CA LYS A 243 -16.49 -12.70 13.58
C LYS A 243 -14.97 -12.72 13.77
N SER A 244 -14.25 -12.02 12.93
CA SER A 244 -12.79 -11.90 13.01
C SER A 244 -12.37 -11.21 14.32
N TRP A 245 -13.12 -10.19 14.74
CA TRP A 245 -12.86 -9.44 15.95
C TRP A 245 -13.14 -10.25 17.21
N LYS A 246 -14.28 -10.95 17.27
CA LYS A 246 -14.69 -11.76 18.45
C LYS A 246 -13.62 -12.78 18.86
N ASN A 247 -12.90 -13.31 17.88
CA ASN A 247 -11.85 -14.32 18.11
C ASN A 247 -10.45 -13.69 18.26
N SER A 248 -10.34 -12.35 18.24
CA SER A 248 -9.08 -11.65 18.41
C SER A 248 -8.74 -11.48 19.89
N PRO A 249 -7.48 -11.70 20.32
CA PRO A 249 -7.01 -11.35 21.67
C PRO A 249 -7.20 -9.86 22.00
N LEU A 250 -7.29 -9.00 20.99
CA LEU A 250 -7.46 -7.55 21.09
C LEU A 250 -8.93 -7.11 21.09
N ALA A 251 -9.89 -8.05 21.11
CA ALA A 251 -11.31 -7.71 21.16
C ALA A 251 -11.62 -6.94 22.45
N PRO A 252 -12.29 -5.75 22.40
CA PRO A 252 -12.73 -5.08 23.58
C PRO A 252 -13.66 -5.99 24.39
N LYS A 253 -13.44 -6.01 25.68
CA LYS A 253 -14.25 -6.79 26.62
C LYS A 253 -15.00 -5.83 27.54
N ASP A 254 -16.21 -6.22 27.92
CA ASP A 254 -16.95 -5.54 28.99
C ASP A 254 -16.30 -5.80 30.36
N MET A 255 -16.85 -5.18 31.41
CA MET A 255 -16.36 -5.34 32.79
C MET A 255 -16.39 -6.78 33.28
N ASN A 256 -17.13 -7.68 32.62
CA ASN A 256 -17.23 -9.10 32.96
C ASN A 256 -16.31 -9.96 32.08
N GLY A 257 -15.43 -9.34 31.25
CA GLY A 257 -14.53 -10.04 30.37
C GLY A 257 -15.17 -10.62 29.08
N LYS A 258 -16.45 -10.32 28.81
CA LYS A 258 -17.17 -10.77 27.63
C LYS A 258 -16.86 -9.84 26.43
N PRO A 259 -16.59 -10.39 25.22
CA PRO A 259 -16.36 -9.56 24.06
C PRO A 259 -17.54 -8.62 23.77
N MET A 260 -17.25 -7.33 23.62
CA MET A 260 -18.25 -6.32 23.26
C MET A 260 -18.73 -6.56 21.81
N PRO A 261 -20.04 -6.40 21.56
CA PRO A 261 -20.56 -6.53 20.21
C PRO A 261 -19.98 -5.42 19.30
N MET A 262 -19.47 -5.82 18.16
CA MET A 262 -19.07 -4.86 17.12
C MET A 262 -20.30 -4.33 16.36
N PRO A 263 -20.29 -3.04 16.00
CA PRO A 263 -21.33 -2.51 15.11
C PRO A 263 -21.38 -3.33 13.81
N LYS A 264 -22.57 -3.64 13.34
CA LYS A 264 -22.78 -4.25 12.00
C LYS A 264 -22.53 -3.18 10.92
N ARG A 265 -21.24 -2.88 10.70
CA ARG A 265 -20.81 -1.88 9.70
C ARG A 265 -20.05 -2.60 8.61
N LYS A 266 -20.44 -2.35 7.36
CA LYS A 266 -19.66 -2.81 6.21
C LYS A 266 -18.32 -2.07 6.21
N LEU A 267 -17.22 -2.82 6.16
CA LEU A 267 -15.88 -2.23 6.05
C LEU A 267 -15.61 -1.85 4.59
N PHE A 268 -14.81 -0.80 4.43
CA PHE A 268 -14.27 -0.44 3.12
C PHE A 268 -13.53 -1.62 2.51
N TYR A 269 -13.96 -2.05 1.34
CA TYR A 269 -13.36 -3.15 0.62
C TYR A 269 -13.64 -3.04 -0.89
N SER A 270 -12.65 -2.60 -1.64
CA SER A 270 -12.63 -2.63 -3.09
C SER A 270 -11.38 -3.39 -3.53
N PRO A 271 -11.50 -4.69 -3.85
CA PRO A 271 -10.36 -5.51 -4.23
C PRO A 271 -9.85 -5.13 -5.62
N LEU A 272 -8.52 -5.10 -5.78
CA LEU A 272 -7.89 -4.92 -7.09
C LEU A 272 -8.15 -6.09 -8.04
N GLU A 273 -8.34 -7.29 -7.50
CA GLU A 273 -8.65 -8.50 -8.26
C GLU A 273 -10.11 -8.91 -8.02
N LYS A 274 -10.85 -9.17 -9.11
CA LYS A 274 -12.24 -9.67 -9.09
C LYS A 274 -12.32 -11.17 -9.43
N GLU A 275 -11.15 -11.83 -9.67
CA GLU A 275 -11.02 -13.27 -9.98
C GLU A 275 -10.15 -13.99 -8.95
#